data_065f3c50c7146966ff75442cf18ed701
#
_entry.id   065f3c50c7146966ff75442cf18ed701
#
_cell.length_a   1.000
_cell.length_b   1.000
_cell.length_c   1.000
_cell.angle_alpha   90.00
_cell.angle_beta   90.00
_cell.angle_gamma   90.00
#
_symmetry.space_group_name_H-M   'P 1'
#
loop_
_entity.id
_entity.type
_entity.pdbx_description
1 polymer ?
#
loop_
_entity_poly.entity_id
_entity_poly.type
_entity_poly.pdbx_seq_one_letter_code
_entity_poly.pdbx_strand_id
1 'polypeptide(L)'
;MILRDRIAVVTGAGSGIGRAGAMIMAREGAVVVIADRDKTSGETTAADIRAVGGQAEAIVTDVSDDAAVGQLITGTLGKYGRIDILHNHAGIQVGGTLTEVEVDGMDASWRINVRAQFLAARLAMPAMVAQGGGVILNTASNSGVFYDREMIAYATSKHAVVAMTRQMSLDYARHNVRVNALCPGWVDTPFNEPFIAQMGGREAIETYVRTKIPMGRWASAEEIAEAILFLVSDRSSFMTGQALVIDGGESIG
;
A
#
# COMPACT_ATOMS: atom_id res chain seq x y z
N MET A 1 18.60 -9.72 -9.54
CA MET A 1 17.73 -8.53 -9.55
C MET A 1 16.55 -8.81 -10.46
N ILE A 2 15.39 -9.07 -9.86
CA ILE A 2 14.18 -9.50 -10.59
C ILE A 2 13.30 -8.32 -11.05
N LEU A 3 13.63 -7.09 -10.63
CA LEU A 3 12.94 -5.85 -11.02
C LEU A 3 13.87 -4.88 -11.76
N ARG A 4 14.95 -5.40 -12.39
CA ARG A 4 15.93 -4.56 -13.08
C ARG A 4 15.25 -3.63 -14.10
N ASP A 5 15.60 -2.34 -14.02
CA ASP A 5 15.13 -1.27 -14.89
C ASP A 5 13.62 -0.99 -14.85
N ARG A 6 12.88 -1.58 -13.89
CA ARG A 6 11.46 -1.26 -13.66
C ARG A 6 11.32 0.07 -12.94
N ILE A 7 10.38 0.88 -13.36
CA ILE A 7 10.02 2.13 -12.69
C ILE A 7 8.86 1.84 -11.73
N ALA A 8 9.11 2.03 -10.42
CA ALA A 8 8.15 1.79 -9.36
C ALA A 8 7.76 3.10 -8.65
N VAL A 9 6.47 3.36 -8.53
CA VAL A 9 5.91 4.44 -7.72
C VAL A 9 5.31 3.83 -6.46
N VAL A 10 5.71 4.33 -5.28
CA VAL A 10 5.20 3.87 -3.98
C VAL A 10 4.68 5.04 -3.19
N THR A 11 3.38 5.06 -2.85
CA THR A 11 2.78 6.09 -2.00
C THR A 11 2.85 5.70 -0.52
N GLY A 12 3.08 6.66 0.38
CA GLY A 12 3.28 6.40 1.82
C GLY A 12 4.59 5.66 2.10
N ALA A 13 5.62 5.94 1.30
CA ALA A 13 6.88 5.20 1.34
C ALA A 13 7.94 5.79 2.28
N GLY A 14 7.58 6.78 3.09
CA GLY A 14 8.48 7.37 4.09
C GLY A 14 8.70 6.50 5.33
N SER A 15 7.80 5.56 5.63
CA SER A 15 7.87 4.74 6.84
C SER A 15 7.24 3.35 6.67
N GLY A 16 7.40 2.50 7.68
CA GLY A 16 6.70 1.22 7.82
C GLY A 16 6.78 0.31 6.60
N ILE A 17 5.65 -0.28 6.25
CA ILE A 17 5.52 -1.23 5.13
C ILE A 17 5.87 -0.57 3.78
N GLY A 18 5.45 0.69 3.57
CA GLY A 18 5.74 1.40 2.33
C GLY A 18 7.25 1.59 2.11
N ARG A 19 7.97 2.00 3.16
CA ARG A 19 9.43 2.11 3.16
C ARG A 19 10.09 0.75 2.90
N ALA A 20 9.70 -0.29 3.62
CA ALA A 20 10.25 -1.63 3.44
C ALA A 20 10.01 -2.16 2.01
N GLY A 21 8.80 -1.94 1.46
CA GLY A 21 8.48 -2.27 0.07
C GLY A 21 9.34 -1.50 -0.95
N ALA A 22 9.56 -0.21 -0.73
CA ALA A 22 10.44 0.60 -1.57
C ALA A 22 11.89 0.11 -1.53
N MET A 23 12.41 -0.19 -0.34
CA MET A 23 13.77 -0.70 -0.13
C MET A 23 13.98 -2.04 -0.85
N ILE A 24 13.05 -2.99 -0.72
CA ILE A 24 13.18 -4.31 -1.35
C ILE A 24 13.09 -4.20 -2.88
N MET A 25 12.19 -3.36 -3.42
CA MET A 25 12.10 -3.13 -4.86
C MET A 25 13.39 -2.53 -5.41
N ALA A 26 13.98 -1.56 -4.73
CA ALA A 26 15.26 -0.95 -5.13
C ALA A 26 16.42 -1.97 -5.06
N ARG A 27 16.48 -2.80 -4.02
CA ARG A 27 17.45 -3.90 -3.89
C ARG A 27 17.38 -4.87 -5.06
N GLU A 28 16.18 -5.07 -5.60
CA GLU A 28 15.93 -5.93 -6.75
C GLU A 28 16.06 -5.20 -8.10
N GLY A 29 16.56 -3.97 -8.10
CA GLY A 29 16.98 -3.24 -9.30
C GLY A 29 15.95 -2.29 -9.90
N ALA A 30 14.84 -2.03 -9.20
CA ALA A 30 13.89 -1.00 -9.61
C ALA A 30 14.43 0.41 -9.35
N VAL A 31 14.05 1.36 -10.19
CA VAL A 31 14.10 2.79 -9.88
C VAL A 31 12.83 3.14 -9.11
N VAL A 32 12.97 3.62 -7.88
CA VAL A 32 11.82 3.81 -6.99
C VAL A 32 11.52 5.30 -6.78
N VAL A 33 10.31 5.70 -7.13
CA VAL A 33 9.75 7.02 -6.82
C VAL A 33 9.02 6.91 -5.48
N ILE A 34 9.60 7.54 -4.46
CA ILE A 34 9.10 7.60 -3.09
C ILE A 34 8.12 8.76 -2.99
N ALA A 35 6.84 8.49 -2.83
CA ALA A 35 5.83 9.51 -2.64
C ALA A 35 5.35 9.50 -1.18
N ASP A 36 5.59 10.59 -0.46
CA ASP A 36 5.13 10.75 0.91
C ASP A 36 4.76 12.20 1.19
N ARG A 37 3.79 12.43 2.09
CA ARG A 37 3.43 13.78 2.53
C ARG A 37 4.50 14.41 3.42
N ASP A 38 5.22 13.58 4.17
CA ASP A 38 6.35 14.01 4.98
C ASP A 38 7.62 14.01 4.13
N LYS A 39 8.07 15.24 3.80
CA LYS A 39 9.28 15.44 3.02
C LYS A 39 10.51 14.76 3.62
N THR A 40 10.67 14.87 4.93
CA THR A 40 11.85 14.36 5.63
C THR A 40 11.91 12.85 5.57
N SER A 41 10.80 12.18 5.87
CA SER A 41 10.71 10.71 5.85
C SER A 41 10.91 10.16 4.42
N GLY A 42 10.30 10.82 3.41
CA GLY A 42 10.47 10.44 2.01
C GLY A 42 11.91 10.57 1.53
N GLU A 43 12.54 11.70 1.81
CA GLU A 43 13.96 11.94 1.45
C GLU A 43 14.91 11.00 2.19
N THR A 44 14.64 10.70 3.45
CA THR A 44 15.42 9.71 4.22
C THR A 44 15.36 8.34 3.56
N THR A 45 14.17 7.86 3.21
CA THR A 45 14.01 6.58 2.50
C THR A 45 14.76 6.57 1.16
N ALA A 46 14.65 7.64 0.37
CA ALA A 46 15.37 7.75 -0.90
C ALA A 46 16.90 7.79 -0.70
N ALA A 47 17.39 8.48 0.34
CA ALA A 47 18.80 8.54 0.68
C ALA A 47 19.33 7.18 1.11
N ASP A 48 18.60 6.43 1.93
CA ASP A 48 18.98 5.09 2.38
C ASP A 48 19.09 4.11 1.20
N ILE A 49 18.14 4.18 0.25
CA ILE A 49 18.21 3.38 -0.99
C ILE A 49 19.47 3.73 -1.78
N ARG A 50 19.77 5.02 -1.97
CA ARG A 50 20.97 5.46 -2.72
C ARG A 50 22.26 5.07 -2.01
N ALA A 51 22.29 5.11 -0.68
CA ALA A 51 23.45 4.75 0.13
C ALA A 51 23.88 3.28 -0.06
N VAL A 52 22.93 2.39 -0.39
CA VAL A 52 23.22 0.98 -0.69
C VAL A 52 23.31 0.68 -2.19
N GLY A 53 23.47 1.72 -3.02
CA GLY A 53 23.66 1.59 -4.47
C GLY A 53 22.39 1.42 -5.28
N GLY A 54 21.20 1.56 -4.69
CA GLY A 54 19.92 1.57 -5.39
C GLY A 54 19.61 2.92 -6.03
N GLN A 55 18.53 2.99 -6.80
CA GLN A 55 18.07 4.20 -7.46
C GLN A 55 16.72 4.63 -6.88
N ALA A 56 16.65 5.83 -6.31
CA ALA A 56 15.42 6.40 -5.80
C ALA A 56 15.42 7.92 -5.81
N GLU A 57 14.22 8.49 -5.93
CA GLU A 57 13.93 9.90 -5.70
C GLU A 57 12.70 10.05 -4.81
N ALA A 58 12.62 11.15 -4.08
CA ALA A 58 11.46 11.49 -3.26
C ALA A 58 10.66 12.63 -3.90
N ILE A 59 9.33 12.50 -3.86
CA ILE A 59 8.36 13.49 -4.30
C ILE A 59 7.38 13.72 -3.15
N VAL A 60 7.31 14.95 -2.65
CA VAL A 60 6.32 15.31 -1.62
C VAL A 60 4.93 15.20 -2.22
N THR A 61 4.11 14.30 -1.66
CA THR A 61 2.78 14.01 -2.19
C THR A 61 1.79 13.78 -1.06
N ASP A 62 0.86 14.69 -0.87
CA ASP A 62 -0.34 14.41 -0.08
C ASP A 62 -1.37 13.74 -0.98
N VAL A 63 -1.63 12.46 -0.77
CA VAL A 63 -2.58 11.71 -1.58
C VAL A 63 -4.05 12.13 -1.38
N SER A 64 -4.35 12.94 -0.37
CA SER A 64 -5.67 13.57 -0.19
C SER A 64 -5.93 14.71 -1.18
N ASP A 65 -4.88 15.22 -1.83
CA ASP A 65 -4.93 16.23 -2.88
C ASP A 65 -4.83 15.58 -4.27
N ASP A 66 -5.90 15.67 -5.04
CA ASP A 66 -5.97 15.13 -6.39
C ASP A 66 -4.92 15.72 -7.33
N ALA A 67 -4.58 17.00 -7.17
CA ALA A 67 -3.58 17.67 -7.99
C ALA A 67 -2.17 17.11 -7.69
N ALA A 68 -1.86 16.84 -6.42
CA ALA A 68 -0.60 16.23 -6.03
C ALA A 68 -0.47 14.79 -6.57
N VAL A 69 -1.53 13.98 -6.51
CA VAL A 69 -1.56 12.65 -7.13
C VAL A 69 -1.36 12.75 -8.64
N GLY A 70 -2.02 13.71 -9.28
CA GLY A 70 -1.86 13.99 -10.70
C GLY A 70 -0.42 14.33 -11.08
N GLN A 71 0.21 15.22 -10.33
CA GLN A 71 1.60 15.64 -10.53
C GLN A 71 2.58 14.47 -10.31
N LEU A 72 2.36 13.64 -9.30
CA LEU A 72 3.18 12.44 -9.07
C LEU A 72 3.20 11.53 -10.29
N ILE A 73 2.03 11.14 -10.79
CA ILE A 73 1.93 10.19 -11.90
C ILE A 73 2.41 10.81 -13.21
N THR A 74 1.95 12.02 -13.55
CA THR A 74 2.34 12.69 -14.80
C THR A 74 3.82 13.09 -14.80
N GLY A 75 4.36 13.53 -13.67
CA GLY A 75 5.77 13.85 -13.51
C GLY A 75 6.65 12.61 -13.66
N THR A 76 6.26 11.47 -13.06
CA THR A 76 6.98 10.20 -13.24
C THR A 76 6.96 9.75 -14.70
N LEU A 77 5.79 9.78 -15.35
CA LEU A 77 5.68 9.47 -16.79
C LEU A 77 6.50 10.41 -17.66
N GLY A 78 6.48 11.72 -17.36
CA GLY A 78 7.28 12.70 -18.08
C GLY A 78 8.80 12.47 -17.96
N LYS A 79 9.27 12.02 -16.81
CA LYS A 79 10.69 11.79 -16.53
C LYS A 79 11.20 10.44 -17.06
N TYR A 80 10.43 9.38 -16.85
CA TYR A 80 10.88 8.01 -17.15
C TYR A 80 10.22 7.39 -18.38
N GLY A 81 9.16 8.01 -18.91
CA GLY A 81 8.41 7.52 -20.06
C GLY A 81 7.51 6.30 -19.75
N ARG A 82 7.55 5.78 -18.51
CA ARG A 82 6.85 4.56 -18.12
C ARG A 82 6.61 4.49 -16.62
N ILE A 83 5.65 3.67 -16.22
CA ILE A 83 5.45 3.17 -14.85
C ILE A 83 5.18 1.67 -14.95
N ASP A 84 6.08 0.85 -14.40
CA ASP A 84 5.94 -0.60 -14.41
C ASP A 84 5.18 -1.11 -13.19
N ILE A 85 5.38 -0.45 -12.06
CA ILE A 85 4.80 -0.81 -10.76
C ILE A 85 4.20 0.44 -10.13
N LEU A 86 2.93 0.36 -9.77
CA LEU A 86 2.25 1.33 -8.92
C LEU A 86 1.83 0.64 -7.63
N HIS A 87 2.51 0.94 -6.53
CA HIS A 87 2.13 0.49 -5.20
C HIS A 87 1.37 1.60 -4.47
N ASN A 88 0.06 1.54 -4.51
CA ASN A 88 -0.85 2.38 -3.74
C ASN A 88 -0.87 1.90 -2.28
N HIS A 89 0.00 2.49 -1.45
CA HIS A 89 0.14 2.06 -0.05
C HIS A 89 -0.35 3.10 0.95
N ALA A 90 -0.23 4.39 0.66
CA ALA A 90 -0.68 5.45 1.56
C ALA A 90 -2.13 5.21 2.05
N GLY A 91 -2.33 5.38 3.35
CA GLY A 91 -3.64 5.17 3.97
C GLY A 91 -3.69 5.78 5.36
N ILE A 92 -4.90 5.86 5.91
CA ILE A 92 -5.17 6.24 7.30
C ILE A 92 -6.11 5.23 7.95
N GLN A 93 -6.08 5.21 9.27
CA GLN A 93 -6.97 4.42 10.10
C GLN A 93 -7.88 5.36 10.89
N VAL A 94 -9.19 5.19 10.75
CA VAL A 94 -10.21 5.89 11.53
C VAL A 94 -11.06 4.81 12.20
N GLY A 95 -10.86 4.65 13.50
CA GLY A 95 -11.61 3.71 14.35
C GLY A 95 -12.85 4.36 14.95
N GLY A 96 -13.77 3.53 15.39
CA GLY A 96 -15.02 3.87 16.06
C GLY A 96 -16.22 3.13 15.50
N THR A 97 -17.30 3.12 16.30
CA THR A 97 -18.62 2.58 15.91
C THR A 97 -19.35 3.54 14.97
N LEU A 98 -20.50 3.12 14.44
CA LEU A 98 -21.32 3.93 13.54
C LEU A 98 -21.71 5.31 14.13
N THR A 99 -21.91 5.38 15.43
CA THR A 99 -22.35 6.61 16.12
C THR A 99 -21.20 7.44 16.68
N GLU A 100 -19.97 6.94 16.64
CA GLU A 100 -18.78 7.61 17.16
C GLU A 100 -17.93 8.23 16.03
N VAL A 101 -17.95 7.61 14.85
CA VAL A 101 -17.19 8.14 13.70
C VAL A 101 -17.95 9.34 13.12
N GLU A 102 -17.30 10.49 13.15
CA GLU A 102 -17.80 11.69 12.49
C GLU A 102 -17.77 11.55 10.95
N VAL A 103 -18.67 12.25 10.27
CA VAL A 103 -18.76 12.22 8.79
C VAL A 103 -17.43 12.58 8.14
N ASP A 104 -16.71 13.56 8.68
CA ASP A 104 -15.38 13.96 8.19
C ASP A 104 -14.36 12.82 8.29
N GLY A 105 -14.45 11.97 9.31
CA GLY A 105 -13.59 10.79 9.46
C GLY A 105 -13.88 9.73 8.40
N MET A 106 -15.17 9.52 8.08
CA MET A 106 -15.59 8.64 6.98
C MET A 106 -15.11 9.19 5.63
N ASP A 107 -15.29 10.49 5.39
CA ASP A 107 -14.86 11.16 4.16
C ASP A 107 -13.33 11.12 3.99
N ALA A 108 -12.58 11.33 5.07
CA ALA A 108 -11.12 11.23 5.06
C ALA A 108 -10.67 9.80 4.73
N SER A 109 -11.28 8.78 5.36
CA SER A 109 -11.02 7.37 5.06
C SER A 109 -11.28 7.06 3.60
N TRP A 110 -12.40 7.53 3.05
CA TRP A 110 -12.73 7.33 1.65
C TRP A 110 -11.76 8.04 0.70
N ARG A 111 -11.46 9.30 0.99
CA ARG A 111 -10.58 10.15 0.17
C ARG A 111 -9.18 9.56 0.06
N ILE A 112 -8.60 9.16 1.20
CA ILE A 112 -7.20 8.70 1.26
C ILE A 112 -7.08 7.23 0.89
N ASN A 113 -7.91 6.35 1.48
CA ASN A 113 -7.74 4.91 1.29
C ASN A 113 -8.30 4.40 -0.05
N VAL A 114 -9.33 5.05 -0.61
CA VAL A 114 -10.02 4.56 -1.82
C VAL A 114 -9.79 5.48 -3.01
N ARG A 115 -10.19 6.75 -2.90
CA ARG A 115 -10.19 7.70 -4.02
C ARG A 115 -8.79 7.98 -4.55
N ALA A 116 -7.81 8.15 -3.67
CA ALA A 116 -6.42 8.37 -4.06
C ALA A 116 -5.85 7.20 -4.87
N GLN A 117 -6.10 5.95 -4.43
CA GLN A 117 -5.67 4.75 -5.14
C GLN A 117 -6.35 4.62 -6.50
N PHE A 118 -7.66 4.92 -6.57
CA PHE A 118 -8.40 4.97 -7.83
C PHE A 118 -7.80 6.00 -8.79
N LEU A 119 -7.54 7.22 -8.32
CA LEU A 119 -7.02 8.31 -9.16
C LEU A 119 -5.62 7.99 -9.69
N ALA A 120 -4.71 7.52 -8.84
CA ALA A 120 -3.37 7.13 -9.25
C ALA A 120 -3.41 6.00 -10.30
N ALA A 121 -4.22 4.96 -10.06
CA ALA A 121 -4.41 3.87 -11.01
C ALA A 121 -5.00 4.35 -12.34
N ARG A 122 -6.04 5.20 -12.30
CA ARG A 122 -6.67 5.78 -13.49
C ARG A 122 -5.69 6.56 -14.36
N LEU A 123 -4.78 7.30 -13.74
CA LEU A 123 -3.78 8.11 -14.46
C LEU A 123 -2.62 7.28 -15.00
N ALA A 124 -2.20 6.22 -14.29
CA ALA A 124 -1.11 5.34 -14.74
C ALA A 124 -1.56 4.32 -15.81
N MET A 125 -2.82 3.90 -15.78
CA MET A 125 -3.34 2.80 -16.59
C MET A 125 -3.14 2.99 -18.11
N PRO A 126 -3.40 4.16 -18.72
CA PRO A 126 -3.18 4.32 -20.16
C PRO A 126 -1.73 4.06 -20.58
N ALA A 127 -0.76 4.50 -19.77
CA ALA A 127 0.65 4.25 -20.04
C ALA A 127 1.00 2.76 -19.86
N MET A 128 0.48 2.10 -18.82
CA MET A 128 0.67 0.66 -18.61
C MET A 128 0.11 -0.17 -19.77
N VAL A 129 -1.05 0.19 -20.30
CA VAL A 129 -1.62 -0.47 -21.49
C VAL A 129 -0.76 -0.22 -22.72
N ALA A 130 -0.36 1.03 -22.98
CA ALA A 130 0.44 1.40 -24.15
C ALA A 130 1.85 0.76 -24.15
N GLN A 131 2.46 0.56 -22.98
CA GLN A 131 3.77 -0.09 -22.85
C GLN A 131 3.70 -1.62 -22.86
N GLY A 132 2.49 -2.21 -22.93
CA GLY A 132 2.27 -3.65 -23.03
C GLY A 132 2.18 -4.39 -21.70
N GLY A 133 1.97 -3.69 -20.58
CA GLY A 133 1.75 -4.29 -19.27
C GLY A 133 2.21 -3.45 -18.10
N GLY A 134 1.88 -3.91 -16.91
CA GLY A 134 2.23 -3.26 -15.65
C GLY A 134 1.67 -4.00 -14.44
N VAL A 135 2.02 -3.55 -13.25
CA VAL A 135 1.50 -4.10 -12.00
C VAL A 135 0.98 -2.97 -11.11
N ILE A 136 -0.26 -3.12 -10.65
CA ILE A 136 -0.81 -2.28 -9.59
C ILE A 136 -0.98 -3.14 -8.34
N LEU A 137 -0.40 -2.68 -7.24
CA LEU A 137 -0.58 -3.27 -5.93
C LEU A 137 -1.30 -2.27 -5.03
N ASN A 138 -2.51 -2.60 -4.61
CA ASN A 138 -3.29 -1.78 -3.69
C ASN A 138 -3.16 -2.33 -2.27
N THR A 139 -2.75 -1.52 -1.31
CA THR A 139 -2.74 -1.93 0.08
C THR A 139 -4.12 -1.77 0.69
N ALA A 140 -4.80 -2.90 0.91
CA ALA A 140 -6.00 -2.99 1.70
C ALA A 140 -5.65 -3.19 3.18
N SER A 141 -6.17 -4.22 3.80
CA SER A 141 -5.94 -4.72 5.16
C SER A 141 -6.61 -6.10 5.25
N ASN A 142 -6.28 -6.91 6.26
CA ASN A 142 -7.13 -8.02 6.64
C ASN A 142 -8.55 -7.54 6.97
N SER A 143 -8.73 -6.33 7.56
CA SER A 143 -10.04 -5.64 7.72
C SER A 143 -10.77 -5.32 6.40
N GLY A 144 -10.18 -5.60 5.25
CA GLY A 144 -10.83 -5.54 3.92
C GLY A 144 -11.42 -6.88 3.46
N VAL A 145 -11.22 -7.96 4.23
CA VAL A 145 -11.69 -9.32 3.94
C VAL A 145 -12.41 -9.97 5.12
N PHE A 146 -12.19 -9.49 6.34
CA PHE A 146 -12.96 -9.85 7.53
C PHE A 146 -13.39 -8.60 8.30
N TYR A 147 -14.12 -8.73 9.40
CA TYR A 147 -14.74 -7.60 10.08
C TYR A 147 -14.22 -7.46 11.51
N ASP A 148 -13.66 -6.27 11.79
CA ASP A 148 -13.28 -5.84 13.13
C ASP A 148 -14.37 -4.99 13.78
N ARG A 149 -14.43 -5.03 15.10
CA ARG A 149 -15.28 -4.11 15.85
C ARG A 149 -14.71 -2.69 15.81
N GLU A 150 -15.59 -1.69 15.87
CA GLU A 150 -15.21 -0.27 15.99
C GLU A 150 -14.31 0.25 14.85
N MET A 151 -14.52 -0.30 13.64
CA MET A 151 -13.71 0.04 12.46
C MET A 151 -14.57 0.42 11.25
N ILE A 152 -15.77 1.02 11.49
CA ILE A 152 -16.75 1.24 10.40
C ILE A 152 -16.16 1.99 9.20
N ALA A 153 -15.46 3.09 9.39
CA ALA A 153 -14.90 3.87 8.30
C ALA A 153 -13.70 3.16 7.65
N TYR A 154 -12.78 2.65 8.46
CA TYR A 154 -11.58 1.97 7.98
C TYR A 154 -11.93 0.68 7.22
N ALA A 155 -12.64 -0.25 7.86
CA ALA A 155 -12.99 -1.53 7.27
C ALA A 155 -13.82 -1.36 5.99
N THR A 156 -14.80 -0.45 5.97
CA THR A 156 -15.57 -0.14 4.76
C THR A 156 -14.65 0.33 3.62
N SER A 157 -13.71 1.24 3.91
CA SER A 157 -12.76 1.72 2.90
C SER A 157 -11.85 0.59 2.38
N LYS A 158 -11.40 -0.33 3.25
CA LYS A 158 -10.50 -1.43 2.87
C LYS A 158 -11.23 -2.54 2.10
N HIS A 159 -12.51 -2.80 2.39
CA HIS A 159 -13.37 -3.64 1.55
C HIS A 159 -13.57 -3.03 0.15
N ALA A 160 -13.77 -1.71 0.08
CA ALA A 160 -13.86 -1.01 -1.21
C ALA A 160 -12.59 -1.15 -2.04
N VAL A 161 -11.40 -1.08 -1.43
CA VAL A 161 -10.11 -1.32 -2.10
C VAL A 161 -10.03 -2.73 -2.70
N VAL A 162 -10.46 -3.75 -1.95
CA VAL A 162 -10.50 -5.14 -2.46
C VAL A 162 -11.47 -5.27 -3.64
N ALA A 163 -12.66 -4.69 -3.53
CA ALA A 163 -13.65 -4.71 -4.61
C ALA A 163 -13.12 -3.99 -5.87
N MET A 164 -12.54 -2.79 -5.71
CA MET A 164 -11.94 -2.00 -6.78
C MET A 164 -10.77 -2.75 -7.44
N THR A 165 -9.93 -3.44 -6.68
CA THR A 165 -8.83 -4.28 -7.18
C THR A 165 -9.35 -5.36 -8.11
N ARG A 166 -10.40 -6.08 -7.71
CA ARG A 166 -11.02 -7.14 -8.52
C ARG A 166 -11.61 -6.58 -9.82
N GLN A 167 -12.31 -5.44 -9.74
CA GLN A 167 -12.88 -4.82 -10.92
C GLN A 167 -11.79 -4.34 -11.90
N MET A 168 -10.77 -3.66 -11.42
CA MET A 168 -9.63 -3.25 -12.25
C MET A 168 -8.94 -4.45 -12.92
N SER A 169 -8.76 -5.56 -12.18
CA SER A 169 -8.13 -6.75 -12.73
C SER A 169 -8.93 -7.37 -13.87
N LEU A 170 -10.26 -7.45 -13.72
CA LEU A 170 -11.16 -7.99 -14.73
C LEU A 170 -11.09 -7.17 -16.02
N ASP A 171 -11.07 -5.84 -15.92
CA ASP A 171 -11.08 -4.94 -17.06
C ASP A 171 -9.74 -4.92 -17.82
N TYR A 172 -8.59 -5.07 -17.12
CA TYR A 172 -7.26 -4.83 -17.68
C TYR A 172 -6.35 -6.04 -17.80
N ALA A 173 -6.74 -7.25 -17.33
CA ALA A 173 -5.92 -8.45 -17.43
C ALA A 173 -5.49 -8.77 -18.87
N ARG A 174 -6.40 -8.58 -19.87
CA ARG A 174 -6.10 -8.78 -21.29
C ARG A 174 -5.04 -7.83 -21.86
N HIS A 175 -4.76 -6.74 -21.15
CA HIS A 175 -3.71 -5.78 -21.50
C HIS A 175 -2.40 -6.06 -20.77
N ASN A 176 -2.26 -7.26 -20.18
CA ASN A 176 -1.10 -7.65 -19.38
C ASN A 176 -0.85 -6.72 -18.17
N VAL A 177 -1.91 -6.10 -17.64
CA VAL A 177 -1.86 -5.35 -16.39
C VAL A 177 -2.44 -6.21 -15.27
N ARG A 178 -1.60 -6.53 -14.28
CA ARG A 178 -2.02 -7.26 -13.09
C ARG A 178 -2.38 -6.29 -11.98
N VAL A 179 -3.48 -6.54 -11.30
CA VAL A 179 -3.91 -5.72 -10.16
C VAL A 179 -4.25 -6.65 -9.00
N ASN A 180 -3.54 -6.52 -7.88
CA ASN A 180 -3.78 -7.32 -6.69
C ASN A 180 -3.88 -6.42 -5.44
N ALA A 181 -4.53 -6.92 -4.40
CA ALA A 181 -4.59 -6.29 -3.09
C ALA A 181 -3.66 -7.02 -2.10
N LEU A 182 -2.88 -6.26 -1.35
CA LEU A 182 -2.16 -6.71 -0.19
C LEU A 182 -3.02 -6.45 1.04
N CYS A 183 -3.24 -7.46 1.87
CA CYS A 183 -4.09 -7.40 3.06
C CYS A 183 -3.28 -7.77 4.31
N PRO A 184 -2.43 -6.86 4.84
CA PRO A 184 -1.68 -7.12 6.07
C PRO A 184 -2.62 -7.14 7.28
N GLY A 185 -2.27 -7.95 8.29
CA GLY A 185 -2.76 -7.82 9.65
C GLY A 185 -1.91 -6.87 10.48
N TRP A 186 -1.64 -7.23 11.74
CA TRP A 186 -0.84 -6.44 12.66
C TRP A 186 0.65 -6.46 12.32
N VAL A 187 1.18 -5.29 11.95
CA VAL A 187 2.59 -5.09 11.60
C VAL A 187 3.17 -4.03 12.52
N ASP A 188 4.34 -4.29 13.12
CA ASP A 188 4.98 -3.34 14.05
C ASP A 188 5.52 -2.13 13.29
N THR A 189 4.70 -1.09 13.18
CA THR A 189 4.99 0.13 12.44
C THR A 189 4.33 1.35 13.10
N PRO A 190 4.83 2.57 12.85
CA PRO A 190 4.25 3.80 13.38
C PRO A 190 2.78 4.03 12.99
N PHE A 191 2.29 3.38 11.93
CA PHE A 191 0.89 3.47 11.50
C PHE A 191 -0.10 3.07 12.60
N ASN A 192 0.29 2.14 13.48
CA ASN A 192 -0.57 1.60 14.53
C ASN A 192 -0.55 2.41 15.83
N GLU A 193 0.35 3.40 16.00
CA GLU A 193 0.50 4.14 17.26
C GLU A 193 -0.81 4.81 17.75
N PRO A 194 -1.61 5.50 16.89
CA PRO A 194 -2.87 6.08 17.35
C PRO A 194 -3.86 5.01 17.82
N PHE A 195 -3.88 3.85 17.18
CA PHE A 195 -4.78 2.75 17.51
C PHE A 195 -4.33 2.01 18.77
N ILE A 196 -3.03 1.86 18.97
CA ILE A 196 -2.46 1.32 20.21
C ILE A 196 -2.90 2.18 21.40
N ALA A 197 -2.86 3.50 21.27
CA ALA A 197 -3.33 4.41 22.32
C ALA A 197 -4.84 4.23 22.60
N GLN A 198 -5.65 4.09 21.55
CA GLN A 198 -7.10 3.87 21.66
C GLN A 198 -7.44 2.54 22.34
N MET A 199 -6.66 1.48 22.09
CA MET A 199 -6.83 0.15 22.68
C MET A 199 -6.31 0.02 24.12
N GLY A 200 -5.90 1.08 24.78
CA GLY A 200 -5.39 1.07 26.15
C GLY A 200 -3.89 0.92 26.29
N GLY A 201 -3.13 1.16 25.20
CA GLY A 201 -1.68 1.21 25.22
C GLY A 201 -0.99 -0.07 24.74
N ARG A 202 0.35 0.00 24.69
CA ARG A 202 1.20 -1.07 24.11
C ARG A 202 1.01 -2.43 24.78
N GLU A 203 0.89 -2.50 26.10
CA GLU A 203 0.70 -3.76 26.83
C GLU A 203 -0.62 -4.46 26.49
N ALA A 204 -1.70 -3.68 26.35
CA ALA A 204 -3.02 -4.21 25.97
C ALA A 204 -2.99 -4.82 24.58
N ILE A 205 -2.40 -4.12 23.61
CA ILE A 205 -2.30 -4.62 22.24
C ILE A 205 -1.35 -5.81 22.11
N GLU A 206 -0.25 -5.86 22.87
CA GLU A 206 0.65 -7.02 22.89
C GLU A 206 -0.05 -8.26 23.46
N THR A 207 -0.92 -8.08 24.44
CA THR A 207 -1.77 -9.16 24.95
C THR A 207 -2.77 -9.63 23.89
N TYR A 208 -3.40 -8.69 23.16
CA TYR A 208 -4.28 -9.02 22.03
C TYR A 208 -3.53 -9.82 20.97
N VAL A 209 -2.39 -9.32 20.50
CA VAL A 209 -1.55 -9.97 19.47
C VAL A 209 -1.17 -11.39 19.88
N ARG A 210 -0.71 -11.57 21.12
CA ARG A 210 -0.32 -12.89 21.64
C ARG A 210 -1.47 -13.87 21.75
N THR A 211 -2.68 -13.41 22.03
CA THR A 211 -3.82 -14.28 22.34
C THR A 211 -4.80 -14.46 21.18
N LYS A 212 -4.86 -13.50 20.25
CA LYS A 212 -5.81 -13.48 19.14
C LYS A 212 -5.20 -13.81 17.79
N ILE A 213 -3.94 -13.50 17.58
CA ILE A 213 -3.24 -13.89 16.37
C ILE A 213 -2.67 -15.29 16.56
N PRO A 214 -3.02 -16.29 15.72
CA PRO A 214 -2.51 -17.67 15.86
C PRO A 214 -1.00 -17.78 15.91
N MET A 215 -0.26 -16.95 15.15
CA MET A 215 1.20 -16.91 15.22
C MET A 215 1.74 -16.20 16.48
N GLY A 216 0.90 -15.55 17.29
CA GLY A 216 1.20 -14.98 18.60
C GLY A 216 2.17 -13.81 18.60
N ARG A 217 2.39 -13.15 17.45
CA ARG A 217 3.32 -12.02 17.32
C ARG A 217 2.90 -11.04 16.23
N TRP A 218 3.48 -9.86 16.28
CA TRP A 218 3.46 -8.91 15.18
C TRP A 218 4.26 -9.44 13.98
N ALA A 219 3.84 -9.06 12.77
CA ALA A 219 4.73 -9.17 11.62
C ALA A 219 5.73 -8.00 11.62
N SER A 220 6.90 -8.20 11.03
CA SER A 220 7.78 -7.10 10.68
C SER A 220 7.39 -6.48 9.33
N ALA A 221 7.83 -5.25 9.08
CA ALA A 221 7.62 -4.61 7.79
C ALA A 221 8.34 -5.36 6.65
N GLU A 222 9.48 -5.99 6.95
CA GLU A 222 10.27 -6.78 6.02
C GLU A 222 9.54 -8.07 5.60
N GLU A 223 8.83 -8.74 6.51
CA GLU A 223 8.01 -9.91 6.17
C GLU A 223 6.91 -9.54 5.17
N ILE A 224 6.30 -8.36 5.33
CA ILE A 224 5.31 -7.85 4.38
C ILE A 224 5.97 -7.42 3.06
N ALA A 225 7.19 -6.87 3.11
CA ALA A 225 7.93 -6.47 1.92
C ALA A 225 8.27 -7.65 0.99
N GLU A 226 8.55 -8.84 1.53
CA GLU A 226 8.74 -10.06 0.71
C GLU A 226 7.46 -10.41 -0.08
N ALA A 227 6.29 -10.24 0.52
CA ALA A 227 5.02 -10.43 -0.20
C ALA A 227 4.77 -9.34 -1.25
N ILE A 228 5.14 -8.08 -0.96
CA ILE A 228 5.12 -7.01 -1.95
C ILE A 228 5.99 -7.41 -3.14
N LEU A 229 7.24 -7.83 -2.91
CA LEU A 229 8.15 -8.26 -3.96
C LEU A 229 7.58 -9.41 -4.80
N PHE A 230 6.97 -10.40 -4.16
CA PHE A 230 6.27 -11.48 -4.87
C PHE A 230 5.17 -10.93 -5.79
N LEU A 231 4.29 -10.07 -5.26
CA LEU A 231 3.13 -9.55 -5.98
C LEU A 231 3.51 -8.62 -7.14
N VAL A 232 4.58 -7.84 -7.01
CA VAL A 232 5.01 -6.88 -8.06
C VAL A 232 5.95 -7.49 -9.09
N SER A 233 6.49 -8.67 -8.85
CA SER A 233 7.42 -9.36 -9.77
C SER A 233 6.71 -10.37 -10.67
N ASP A 234 7.46 -10.90 -11.65
CA ASP A 234 6.99 -11.96 -12.56
C ASP A 234 6.79 -13.32 -11.86
N ARG A 235 7.20 -13.44 -10.58
CA ARG A 235 6.92 -14.63 -9.75
C ARG A 235 5.41 -14.85 -9.54
N SER A 236 4.61 -13.79 -9.64
CA SER A 236 3.15 -13.83 -9.58
C SER A 236 2.49 -13.55 -10.94
N SER A 237 3.14 -13.94 -12.06
CA SER A 237 2.73 -13.61 -13.43
C SER A 237 1.32 -14.10 -13.79
N PHE A 238 0.83 -15.16 -13.17
CA PHE A 238 -0.55 -15.68 -13.40
C PHE A 238 -1.53 -15.30 -12.28
N MET A 239 -1.20 -14.26 -11.48
CA MET A 239 -2.00 -13.83 -10.35
C MET A 239 -2.51 -12.40 -10.56
N THR A 240 -3.83 -12.23 -10.65
CA THR A 240 -4.51 -10.94 -10.73
C THR A 240 -5.87 -11.01 -10.03
N GLY A 241 -6.39 -9.90 -9.51
CA GLY A 241 -7.66 -9.82 -8.81
C GLY A 241 -7.67 -10.46 -7.41
N GLN A 242 -6.51 -10.82 -6.88
CA GLN A 242 -6.43 -11.51 -5.60
C GLN A 242 -6.27 -10.52 -4.43
N ALA A 243 -6.84 -10.88 -3.29
CA ALA A 243 -6.58 -10.25 -2.00
C ALA A 243 -5.66 -11.21 -1.22
N LEU A 244 -4.37 -10.88 -1.15
CA LEU A 244 -3.39 -11.69 -0.44
C LEU A 244 -3.35 -11.28 1.03
N VAL A 245 -3.88 -12.13 1.90
CA VAL A 245 -3.90 -11.91 3.35
C VAL A 245 -2.59 -12.40 3.96
N ILE A 246 -1.97 -11.54 4.79
CA ILE A 246 -0.74 -11.82 5.54
C ILE A 246 -0.92 -11.27 6.95
N ASP A 247 -1.55 -12.05 7.82
CA ASP A 247 -2.04 -11.59 9.12
C ASP A 247 -1.75 -12.56 10.28
N GLY A 248 -0.87 -13.53 10.06
CA GLY A 248 -0.53 -14.53 11.08
C GLY A 248 -1.68 -15.47 11.45
N GLY A 249 -2.71 -15.54 10.60
CA GLY A 249 -3.89 -16.38 10.79
C GLY A 249 -5.04 -15.69 11.52
N GLU A 250 -4.96 -14.39 11.82
CA GLU A 250 -5.98 -13.65 12.57
C GLU A 250 -7.38 -13.76 11.94
N SER A 251 -7.49 -13.63 10.62
CA SER A 251 -8.78 -13.64 9.92
C SER A 251 -9.44 -15.02 9.79
N ILE A 252 -8.79 -16.09 10.21
CA ILE A 252 -9.30 -17.48 10.13
C ILE A 252 -9.36 -18.18 11.49
N GLY A 253 -8.91 -17.53 12.58
CA GLY A 253 -8.84 -18.05 13.94
C GLY A 253 -10.00 -17.69 14.86
#